data_1f83a6b21df5a454ed79ba7ad04207e7
#
_entry.id   1f83a6b21df5a454ed79ba7ad04207e7
#
_cell.length_a   1.000
_cell.length_b   1.000
_cell.length_c   1.000
_cell.angle_alpha   90.00
_cell.angle_beta   90.00
_cell.angle_gamma   90.00
#
_symmetry.space_group_name_H-M   'P 1'
#
loop_
_entity.id
_entity.type
_entity.pdbx_description
1 polymer ?
#
loop_
_entity_poly.entity_id
_entity_poly.type
_entity_poly.pdbx_seq_one_letter_code
_entity_poly.pdbx_strand_id
1 'polypeptide(L)'
;MLLASLFGVVMGLVLGLTGAGGGILAVPALVLGLGWTMTQAAPVALFAVGSAAAVGAIDGLRHGLVRYRAALLIAALGAVFSPLGIYFAHQLPEKILMILFSLLMVMVAWRMLRRERQEQGPSDHGHGSWGQKNCMLDEETGRFDWTAKCTATLAALGAVTGVVSGLLGVGGGFLIVPAFKQLTDVQMRGIVATSLMVISLISAIGVIGAFHAGVRIDSLGVAFIVASIIGMIIGRKLCARVPARALQVGFASVCLVVAAYMVLRA
;
A
#
# COMPACT_ATOMS: atom_id res chain seq x y z
N MET A 1 19.26 17.02 -1.20
CA MET A 1 18.46 17.03 0.03
C MET A 1 17.06 17.60 -0.21
N LEU A 2 16.89 18.82 -0.71
CA LEU A 2 15.58 19.46 -0.94
C LEU A 2 14.62 18.61 -1.81
N LEU A 3 15.11 18.05 -2.92
CA LEU A 3 14.29 17.18 -3.79
C LEU A 3 13.83 15.91 -3.09
N ALA A 4 14.70 15.25 -2.33
CA ALA A 4 14.34 14.05 -1.58
C ALA A 4 13.26 14.35 -0.53
N SER A 5 13.41 15.46 0.20
CA SER A 5 12.39 15.88 1.18
C SER A 5 11.06 16.25 0.52
N LEU A 6 11.08 16.92 -0.63
CA LEU A 6 9.87 17.27 -1.37
C LEU A 6 9.11 16.01 -1.81
N PHE A 7 9.81 15.05 -2.43
CA PHE A 7 9.22 13.78 -2.83
C PHE A 7 8.72 12.97 -1.64
N GLY A 8 9.45 12.97 -0.51
CA GLY A 8 9.03 12.34 0.72
C GLY A 8 7.72 12.93 1.26
N VAL A 9 7.62 14.27 1.33
CA VAL A 9 6.39 14.95 1.78
C VAL A 9 5.22 14.62 0.86
N VAL A 10 5.40 14.71 -0.45
CA VAL A 10 4.34 14.41 -1.43
C VAL A 10 3.86 12.97 -1.29
N MET A 11 4.80 12.01 -1.23
CA MET A 11 4.49 10.60 -1.04
C MET A 11 3.75 10.35 0.27
N GLY A 12 4.25 10.89 1.38
CA GLY A 12 3.63 10.77 2.69
C GLY A 12 2.23 11.40 2.74
N LEU A 13 2.06 12.56 2.12
CA LEU A 13 0.77 13.24 2.00
C LEU A 13 -0.23 12.37 1.23
N VAL A 14 0.17 11.81 0.08
CA VAL A 14 -0.67 10.89 -0.70
C VAL A 14 -1.02 9.66 0.13
N LEU A 15 -0.06 9.08 0.86
CA LEU A 15 -0.30 7.94 1.75
C LEU A 15 -1.30 8.30 2.85
N GLY A 16 -1.18 9.47 3.45
CA GLY A 16 -2.08 9.97 4.50
C GLY A 16 -3.50 10.22 4.00
N LEU A 17 -3.64 10.70 2.78
CA LEU A 17 -4.91 10.98 2.13
C LEU A 17 -5.60 9.68 1.65
N THR A 18 -4.88 8.76 1.01
CA THR A 18 -5.44 7.54 0.39
C THR A 18 -5.45 6.34 1.34
N GLY A 19 -4.61 6.38 2.36
CA GLY A 19 -4.47 5.32 3.37
C GLY A 19 -3.66 4.09 2.92
N ALA A 20 -3.43 3.87 1.64
CA ALA A 20 -2.64 2.73 1.16
C ALA A 20 -2.01 2.96 -0.23
N GLY A 21 -2.54 3.89 -1.01
CA GLY A 21 -2.08 4.13 -2.39
C GLY A 21 -0.71 4.81 -2.44
N GLY A 22 -0.40 5.71 -1.50
CA GLY A 22 0.84 6.49 -1.52
C GLY A 22 2.12 5.67 -1.53
N GLY A 23 2.11 4.48 -0.93
CA GLY A 23 3.28 3.60 -0.93
C GLY A 23 3.77 3.21 -2.33
N ILE A 24 2.86 3.08 -3.30
CA ILE A 24 3.23 2.73 -4.68
C ILE A 24 4.04 3.84 -5.38
N LEU A 25 3.96 5.08 -4.91
CA LEU A 25 4.71 6.20 -5.47
C LEU A 25 6.12 6.35 -4.87
N ALA A 26 6.42 5.65 -3.76
CA ALA A 26 7.70 5.79 -3.06
C ALA A 26 8.88 5.35 -3.92
N VAL A 27 8.79 4.18 -4.54
CA VAL A 27 9.86 3.63 -5.39
C VAL A 27 10.09 4.49 -6.63
N PRO A 28 9.05 4.84 -7.43
CA PRO A 28 9.23 5.74 -8.56
C PRO A 28 9.79 7.11 -8.16
N ALA A 29 9.39 7.66 -7.03
CA ALA A 29 9.91 8.94 -6.56
C ALA A 29 11.43 8.88 -6.33
N LEU A 30 11.95 7.78 -5.81
CA LEU A 30 13.38 7.57 -5.61
C LEU A 30 14.11 7.25 -6.92
N VAL A 31 13.54 6.38 -7.76
CA VAL A 31 14.15 5.96 -9.03
C VAL A 31 14.19 7.13 -10.03
N LEU A 32 13.04 7.79 -10.25
CA LEU A 32 12.91 8.86 -11.25
C LEU A 32 13.39 10.22 -10.73
N GLY A 33 13.19 10.48 -9.43
CA GLY A 33 13.54 11.74 -8.81
C GLY A 33 15.00 11.85 -8.39
N LEU A 34 15.59 10.75 -7.90
CA LEU A 34 16.98 10.72 -7.39
C LEU A 34 17.92 9.88 -8.27
N GLY A 35 17.41 9.21 -9.31
CA GLY A 35 18.22 8.39 -10.22
C GLY A 35 18.74 7.08 -9.58
N TRP A 36 18.11 6.59 -8.53
CA TRP A 36 18.52 5.35 -7.87
C TRP A 36 18.07 4.14 -8.67
N THR A 37 18.79 3.02 -8.51
CA THR A 37 18.34 1.73 -9.04
C THR A 37 17.15 1.21 -8.23
N MET A 38 16.34 0.32 -8.81
CA MET A 38 15.20 -0.29 -8.12
C MET A 38 15.62 -1.00 -6.84
N THR A 39 16.77 -1.69 -6.86
CA THR A 39 17.30 -2.42 -5.71
C THR A 39 17.77 -1.51 -4.57
N GLN A 40 18.24 -0.31 -4.87
CA GLN A 40 18.61 0.69 -3.88
C GLN A 40 17.38 1.45 -3.33
N ALA A 41 16.43 1.73 -4.20
CA ALA A 41 15.22 2.46 -3.85
C ALA A 41 14.26 1.64 -2.96
N ALA A 42 14.13 0.33 -3.22
CA ALA A 42 13.17 -0.54 -2.55
C ALA A 42 13.30 -0.57 -1.01
N PRO A 43 14.49 -0.75 -0.41
CA PRO A 43 14.63 -0.75 1.06
C PRO A 43 14.28 0.60 1.68
N VAL A 44 14.70 1.71 1.06
CA VAL A 44 14.43 3.06 1.56
C VAL A 44 12.94 3.40 1.43
N ALA A 45 12.32 3.05 0.30
CA ALA A 45 10.90 3.19 0.10
C ALA A 45 10.11 2.38 1.14
N LEU A 46 10.52 1.14 1.38
CA LEU A 46 9.89 0.27 2.37
C LEU A 46 9.96 0.86 3.78
N PHE A 47 11.11 1.44 4.15
CA PHE A 47 11.29 2.11 5.44
C PHE A 47 10.41 3.37 5.54
N ALA A 48 10.38 4.20 4.50
CA ALA A 48 9.58 5.42 4.46
C ALA A 48 8.08 5.11 4.53
N VAL A 49 7.62 4.16 3.72
CA VAL A 49 6.21 3.72 3.71
C VAL A 49 5.84 3.08 5.04
N GLY A 50 6.70 2.21 5.57
CA GLY A 50 6.47 1.50 6.81
C GLY A 50 6.36 2.44 8.02
N SER A 51 7.30 3.39 8.15
CA SER A 51 7.29 4.36 9.24
C SER A 51 6.11 5.35 9.14
N ALA A 52 5.80 5.83 7.94
CA ALA A 52 4.62 6.67 7.72
C ALA A 52 3.32 5.90 8.01
N ALA A 53 3.22 4.64 7.54
CA ALA A 53 2.08 3.78 7.81
C ALA A 53 1.92 3.45 9.30
N ALA A 54 3.03 3.31 10.05
CA ALA A 54 3.00 3.10 11.50
C ALA A 54 2.29 4.24 12.23
N VAL A 55 2.57 5.49 11.85
CA VAL A 55 1.88 6.66 12.40
C VAL A 55 0.38 6.57 12.15
N GLY A 56 -0.02 6.20 10.93
CA GLY A 56 -1.43 6.03 10.58
C GLY A 56 -2.10 4.85 11.28
N ALA A 57 -1.37 3.75 11.48
CA ALA A 57 -1.84 2.58 12.19
C ALA A 57 -2.07 2.85 13.67
N ILE A 58 -1.14 3.56 14.32
CA ILE A 58 -1.26 3.96 15.74
C ILE A 58 -2.50 4.83 15.94
N ASP A 59 -2.73 5.79 15.06
CA ASP A 59 -3.91 6.63 15.11
C ASP A 59 -5.19 5.80 14.90
N GLY A 60 -5.19 4.88 13.93
CA GLY A 60 -6.30 3.95 13.70
C GLY A 60 -6.58 3.01 14.87
N LEU A 61 -5.52 2.55 15.57
CA LEU A 61 -5.63 1.73 16.78
C LEU A 61 -6.27 2.52 17.94
N ARG A 62 -5.85 3.78 18.15
CA ARG A 62 -6.43 4.65 19.19
C ARG A 62 -7.92 4.89 19.00
N HIS A 63 -8.39 4.93 17.76
CA HIS A 63 -9.81 5.09 17.43
C HIS A 63 -10.58 3.76 17.29
N GLY A 64 -9.96 2.62 17.58
CA GLY A 64 -10.61 1.30 17.51
C GLY A 64 -11.00 0.84 16.08
N LEU A 65 -10.45 1.48 15.06
CA LEU A 65 -10.80 1.21 13.66
C LEU A 65 -10.07 -0.01 13.08
N VAL A 66 -8.95 -0.42 13.70
CA VAL A 66 -8.07 -1.48 13.18
C VAL A 66 -8.61 -2.85 13.55
N ARG A 67 -8.77 -3.71 12.56
CA ARG A 67 -9.08 -5.14 12.73
C ARG A 67 -7.78 -5.92 12.95
N TYR A 68 -7.24 -5.86 14.18
CA TYR A 68 -5.89 -6.35 14.52
C TYR A 68 -5.68 -7.84 14.21
N ARG A 69 -6.70 -8.71 14.38
CA ARG A 69 -6.57 -10.13 14.08
C ARG A 69 -6.36 -10.40 12.59
N ALA A 70 -7.13 -9.73 11.72
CA ALA A 70 -6.97 -9.83 10.28
C ALA A 70 -5.63 -9.22 9.85
N ALA A 71 -5.26 -8.07 10.43
CA ALA A 71 -3.97 -7.42 10.16
C ALA A 71 -2.79 -8.32 10.50
N LEU A 72 -2.80 -8.96 11.67
CA LEU A 72 -1.74 -9.87 12.11
C LEU A 72 -1.63 -11.10 11.23
N LEU A 73 -2.75 -11.73 10.84
CA LEU A 73 -2.75 -12.89 9.96
C LEU A 73 -2.17 -12.56 8.59
N ILE A 74 -2.61 -11.46 7.98
CA ILE A 74 -2.09 -11.01 6.68
C ILE A 74 -0.61 -10.63 6.79
N ALA A 75 -0.24 -9.91 7.86
CA ALA A 75 1.14 -9.50 8.07
C ALA A 75 2.08 -10.69 8.33
N ALA A 76 1.64 -11.68 9.11
CA ALA A 76 2.44 -12.88 9.38
C ALA A 76 2.72 -13.67 8.10
N LEU A 77 1.69 -13.90 7.28
CA LEU A 77 1.87 -14.56 5.99
C LEU A 77 2.65 -13.68 5.00
N GLY A 78 2.36 -12.38 4.97
CA GLY A 78 3.14 -11.43 4.19
C GLY A 78 4.62 -11.45 4.54
N ALA A 79 4.94 -11.57 5.83
CA ALA A 79 6.30 -11.68 6.33
C ALA A 79 7.00 -12.96 5.88
N VAL A 80 6.30 -14.10 5.95
CA VAL A 80 6.84 -15.41 5.53
C VAL A 80 7.10 -15.42 4.02
N PHE A 81 6.25 -14.80 3.21
CA PHE A 81 6.37 -14.80 1.75
C PHE A 81 7.18 -13.62 1.19
N SER A 82 7.42 -12.56 1.96
CA SER A 82 8.25 -11.41 1.54
C SER A 82 9.68 -11.79 1.15
N PRO A 83 10.41 -12.67 1.86
CA PRO A 83 11.74 -13.10 1.45
C PRO A 83 11.78 -13.74 0.06
N LEU A 84 10.72 -14.46 -0.35
CA LEU A 84 10.60 -15.01 -1.70
C LEU A 84 10.56 -13.89 -2.75
N GLY A 85 9.81 -12.83 -2.47
CA GLY A 85 9.76 -11.65 -3.33
C GLY A 85 11.12 -10.98 -3.47
N ILE A 86 11.83 -10.79 -2.36
CA ILE A 86 13.18 -10.21 -2.34
C ILE A 86 14.16 -11.09 -3.13
N TYR A 87 14.11 -12.40 -2.95
CA TYR A 87 14.95 -13.34 -3.69
C TYR A 87 14.76 -13.21 -5.20
N PHE A 88 13.51 -13.19 -5.68
CA PHE A 88 13.22 -12.97 -7.09
C PHE A 88 13.63 -11.58 -7.59
N ALA A 89 13.50 -10.54 -6.75
CA ALA A 89 13.92 -9.19 -7.11
C ALA A 89 15.42 -9.09 -7.42
N HIS A 90 16.25 -9.88 -6.73
CA HIS A 90 17.69 -9.90 -6.98
C HIS A 90 18.10 -10.74 -8.22
N GLN A 91 17.23 -11.65 -8.68
CA GLN A 91 17.52 -12.47 -9.86
C GLN A 91 17.00 -11.85 -11.16
N LEU A 92 16.01 -10.97 -11.06
CA LEU A 92 15.40 -10.35 -12.23
C LEU A 92 16.20 -9.14 -12.68
N PRO A 93 16.43 -8.97 -14.00
CA PRO A 93 17.03 -7.75 -14.53
C PRO A 93 16.14 -6.54 -14.22
N GLU A 94 16.78 -5.40 -13.99
CA GLU A 94 16.12 -4.14 -13.58
C GLU A 94 15.00 -3.73 -14.54
N LYS A 95 15.16 -3.96 -15.84
CA LYS A 95 14.13 -3.72 -16.86
C LYS A 95 12.84 -4.49 -16.59
N ILE A 96 12.93 -5.75 -16.21
CA ILE A 96 11.76 -6.58 -15.92
C ILE A 96 11.06 -6.08 -14.65
N LEU A 97 11.81 -5.70 -13.63
CA LEU A 97 11.24 -5.10 -12.42
C LEU A 97 10.49 -3.79 -12.74
N MET A 98 11.07 -2.91 -13.56
CA MET A 98 10.43 -1.66 -13.98
C MET A 98 9.14 -1.92 -14.76
N ILE A 99 9.13 -2.87 -15.68
CA ILE A 99 7.94 -3.24 -16.48
C ILE A 99 6.86 -3.82 -15.56
N LEU A 100 7.23 -4.76 -14.67
CA LEU A 100 6.30 -5.38 -13.73
C LEU A 100 5.67 -4.35 -12.79
N PHE A 101 6.49 -3.41 -12.30
CA PHE A 101 6.03 -2.30 -11.48
C PHE A 101 5.06 -1.39 -12.24
N SER A 102 5.40 -1.04 -13.48
CA SER A 102 4.56 -0.19 -14.33
C SER A 102 3.23 -0.86 -14.65
N LEU A 103 3.23 -2.16 -14.96
CA LEU A 103 2.02 -2.95 -15.18
C LEU A 103 1.11 -2.95 -13.96
N LEU A 104 1.72 -3.10 -12.78
CA LEU A 104 0.99 -3.05 -11.53
C LEU A 104 0.36 -1.67 -11.28
N MET A 105 1.09 -0.57 -11.54
CA MET A 105 0.56 0.79 -11.43
C MET A 105 -0.62 1.02 -12.37
N VAL A 106 -0.51 0.56 -13.63
CA VAL A 106 -1.61 0.65 -14.61
C VAL A 106 -2.82 -0.15 -14.15
N MET A 107 -2.61 -1.36 -13.64
CA MET A 107 -3.70 -2.20 -13.11
C MET A 107 -4.43 -1.49 -11.96
N VAL A 108 -3.70 -0.92 -11.01
CA VAL A 108 -4.27 -0.20 -9.86
C VAL A 108 -5.03 1.06 -10.33
N ALA A 109 -4.42 1.86 -11.20
CA ALA A 109 -5.04 3.06 -11.75
C ALA A 109 -6.33 2.73 -12.51
N TRP A 110 -6.31 1.72 -13.37
CA TRP A 110 -7.47 1.28 -14.13
C TRP A 110 -8.61 0.77 -13.23
N ARG A 111 -8.25 0.00 -12.19
CA ARG A 111 -9.22 -0.49 -11.21
C ARG A 111 -9.86 0.63 -10.41
N MET A 112 -9.08 1.67 -10.06
CA MET A 112 -9.61 2.86 -9.38
C MET A 112 -10.57 3.64 -10.28
N LEU A 113 -10.21 3.87 -11.55
CA LEU A 113 -11.02 4.61 -12.51
C LEU A 113 -12.31 3.86 -12.92
N ARG A 114 -12.25 2.53 -13.13
CA ARG A 114 -13.45 1.73 -13.43
C ARG A 114 -14.50 1.82 -12.34
N ARG A 115 -14.07 1.90 -11.11
CA ARG A 115 -14.95 1.91 -9.96
C ARG A 115 -15.74 3.21 -9.83
N GLU A 116 -15.16 4.34 -10.19
CA GLU A 116 -15.89 5.62 -10.23
C GLU A 116 -17.07 5.59 -11.21
N ARG A 117 -16.92 4.90 -12.33
CA ARG A 117 -18.01 4.74 -13.31
C ARG A 117 -19.16 3.90 -12.76
N GLN A 118 -18.90 2.94 -11.88
CA GLN A 118 -19.94 2.09 -11.28
C GLN A 118 -20.69 2.78 -10.13
N GLU A 119 -20.04 3.68 -9.39
CA GLU A 119 -20.69 4.44 -8.30
C GLU A 119 -21.57 5.60 -8.83
N GLN A 120 -21.53 5.90 -10.14
CA GLN A 120 -22.38 6.90 -10.82
C GLN A 120 -23.65 6.32 -11.45
N GLY A 121 -23.82 4.99 -11.45
CA GLY A 121 -25.10 4.38 -11.82
C GLY A 121 -26.15 4.67 -10.77
N PRO A 122 -27.47 4.71 -11.12
CA PRO A 122 -28.54 4.84 -10.14
C PRO A 122 -28.31 3.83 -9.02
N SER A 123 -28.37 4.29 -7.79
CA SER A 123 -28.27 3.46 -6.60
C SER A 123 -29.44 2.46 -6.57
N ASP A 124 -29.31 1.42 -7.34
CA ASP A 124 -30.15 0.26 -7.21
C ASP A 124 -29.71 -0.45 -5.92
N HIS A 125 -30.47 -0.30 -4.87
CA HIS A 125 -30.34 -1.07 -3.64
C HIS A 125 -30.70 -2.55 -3.87
N GLY A 126 -30.59 -3.03 -5.10
CA GLY A 126 -30.69 -4.41 -5.50
C GLY A 126 -29.43 -5.16 -5.09
N HIS A 127 -29.60 -6.22 -4.36
CA HIS A 127 -28.66 -7.29 -4.08
C HIS A 127 -27.98 -7.75 -5.38
N GLY A 128 -26.96 -7.00 -5.83
CA GLY A 128 -26.12 -7.41 -6.95
C GLY A 128 -25.44 -8.73 -6.60
N SER A 129 -25.84 -9.76 -7.29
CA SER A 129 -25.39 -11.14 -7.33
C SER A 129 -23.88 -11.25 -7.58
N TRP A 130 -23.08 -10.89 -6.59
CA TRP A 130 -21.69 -11.32 -6.45
C TRP A 130 -21.64 -12.14 -5.17
N GLY A 131 -21.28 -13.39 -5.27
CA GLY A 131 -21.35 -14.42 -4.23
C GLY A 131 -21.03 -13.90 -2.83
N GLN A 132 -21.66 -14.50 -1.84
CA GLN A 132 -21.53 -14.20 -0.41
C GLN A 132 -20.11 -13.72 -0.09
N LYS A 133 -19.98 -12.47 0.42
CA LYS A 133 -18.69 -11.95 0.86
C LYS A 133 -18.06 -12.96 1.81
N ASN A 134 -16.83 -13.33 1.53
CA ASN A 134 -16.17 -14.43 2.24
C ASN A 134 -15.91 -14.14 3.73
N CYS A 135 -15.89 -12.84 4.10
CA CYS A 135 -15.69 -12.39 5.46
C CYS A 135 -16.80 -11.41 5.84
N MET A 136 -17.78 -11.88 6.57
CA MET A 136 -18.85 -11.05 7.14
C MET A 136 -18.46 -10.55 8.52
N LEU A 137 -18.95 -9.36 8.86
CA LEU A 137 -18.87 -8.83 10.22
C LEU A 137 -20.09 -9.32 10.98
N ASP A 138 -19.88 -9.86 12.17
CA ASP A 138 -20.92 -10.06 13.15
C ASP A 138 -21.45 -8.69 13.60
N GLU A 139 -22.75 -8.46 13.43
CA GLU A 139 -23.41 -7.18 13.72
C GLU A 139 -23.38 -6.83 15.21
N GLU A 140 -23.40 -7.83 16.10
CA GLU A 140 -23.42 -7.62 17.56
C GLU A 140 -22.01 -7.30 18.13
N THR A 141 -20.97 -7.97 17.64
CA THR A 141 -19.61 -7.84 18.16
C THR A 141 -18.70 -6.97 17.31
N GLY A 142 -19.12 -6.65 16.08
CA GLY A 142 -18.32 -5.93 15.09
C GLY A 142 -17.00 -6.64 14.74
N ARG A 143 -16.90 -7.94 15.00
CA ARG A 143 -15.74 -8.79 14.71
C ARG A 143 -16.01 -9.62 13.46
N PHE A 144 -14.93 -10.09 12.80
CA PHE A 144 -15.08 -11.02 11.69
C PHE A 144 -15.57 -12.38 12.18
N ASP A 145 -16.56 -12.93 11.49
CA ASP A 145 -16.89 -14.35 11.56
C ASP A 145 -15.74 -15.15 10.91
N TRP A 146 -14.96 -15.81 11.78
CA TRP A 146 -13.78 -16.56 11.37
C TRP A 146 -14.21 -17.91 10.77
N THR A 147 -14.64 -17.90 9.52
CA THR A 147 -14.84 -19.11 8.74
C THR A 147 -13.53 -19.57 8.09
N ALA A 148 -13.41 -20.86 7.80
CA ALA A 148 -12.24 -21.40 7.08
C ALA A 148 -12.03 -20.69 5.74
N LYS A 149 -13.12 -20.31 5.05
CA LYS A 149 -13.06 -19.53 3.80
C LYS A 149 -12.51 -18.13 4.00
N CYS A 150 -12.92 -17.44 5.07
CA CYS A 150 -12.39 -16.11 5.40
C CYS A 150 -10.89 -16.17 5.72
N THR A 151 -10.50 -17.12 6.57
CA THR A 151 -9.09 -17.32 6.94
C THR A 151 -8.22 -17.62 5.71
N ALA A 152 -8.66 -18.53 4.84
CA ALA A 152 -7.95 -18.88 3.61
C ALA A 152 -7.81 -17.68 2.65
N THR A 153 -8.87 -16.89 2.52
CA THR A 153 -8.87 -15.70 1.66
C THR A 153 -7.91 -14.63 2.18
N LEU A 154 -7.93 -14.34 3.49
CA LEU A 154 -7.01 -13.40 4.12
C LEU A 154 -5.57 -13.92 4.09
N ALA A 155 -5.38 -15.23 4.23
CA ALA A 155 -4.08 -15.89 4.11
C ALA A 155 -3.50 -15.76 2.70
N ALA A 156 -4.29 -16.05 1.67
CA ALA A 156 -3.89 -15.88 0.27
C ALA A 156 -3.56 -14.42 -0.04
N LEU A 157 -4.36 -13.48 0.46
CA LEU A 157 -4.11 -12.05 0.33
C LEU A 157 -2.76 -11.68 0.99
N GLY A 158 -2.48 -12.19 2.19
CA GLY A 158 -1.20 -11.97 2.88
C GLY A 158 -0.01 -12.50 2.10
N ALA A 159 -0.10 -13.73 1.58
CA ALA A 159 0.95 -14.34 0.78
C ALA A 159 1.25 -13.52 -0.50
N VAL A 160 0.22 -13.18 -1.27
CA VAL A 160 0.36 -12.40 -2.51
C VAL A 160 0.93 -11.01 -2.22
N THR A 161 0.40 -10.32 -1.20
CA THR A 161 0.89 -8.98 -0.83
C THR A 161 2.32 -9.02 -0.31
N GLY A 162 2.70 -10.08 0.41
CA GLY A 162 4.07 -10.29 0.88
C GLY A 162 5.07 -10.47 -0.26
N VAL A 163 4.77 -11.34 -1.23
CA VAL A 163 5.62 -11.54 -2.42
C VAL A 163 5.76 -10.24 -3.21
N VAL A 164 4.65 -9.56 -3.49
CA VAL A 164 4.67 -8.29 -4.24
C VAL A 164 5.40 -7.19 -3.47
N SER A 165 5.23 -7.12 -2.14
CA SER A 165 5.95 -6.19 -1.28
C SER A 165 7.45 -6.44 -1.29
N GLY A 166 7.86 -7.70 -1.18
CA GLY A 166 9.26 -8.08 -1.23
C GLY A 166 9.91 -7.82 -2.59
N LEU A 167 9.16 -8.09 -3.67
CA LEU A 167 9.65 -7.94 -5.05
C LEU A 167 9.80 -6.47 -5.45
N LEU A 168 8.87 -5.61 -5.05
CA LEU A 168 8.77 -4.22 -5.52
C LEU A 168 9.11 -3.16 -4.45
N GLY A 169 9.28 -3.56 -3.19
CA GLY A 169 9.61 -2.63 -2.10
C GLY A 169 8.50 -1.64 -1.71
N VAL A 170 7.24 -1.95 -2.00
CA VAL A 170 6.10 -0.99 -1.86
C VAL A 170 5.26 -1.20 -0.60
N GLY A 171 5.55 -2.24 0.20
CA GLY A 171 4.77 -2.56 1.40
C GLY A 171 3.38 -3.19 1.14
N GLY A 172 3.03 -3.50 -0.13
CA GLY A 172 1.85 -4.28 -0.51
C GLY A 172 0.46 -3.67 -0.23
N GLY A 173 0.39 -2.52 0.43
CA GLY A 173 -0.86 -1.92 0.92
C GLY A 173 -1.87 -1.54 -0.16
N PHE A 174 -1.40 -1.20 -1.33
CA PHE A 174 -2.26 -0.85 -2.47
C PHE A 174 -3.08 -2.04 -3.00
N LEU A 175 -2.66 -3.28 -2.73
CA LEU A 175 -3.43 -4.50 -3.02
C LEU A 175 -4.45 -4.80 -1.92
N ILE A 176 -4.11 -4.49 -0.67
CA ILE A 176 -4.93 -4.81 0.50
C ILE A 176 -6.24 -4.05 0.48
N VAL A 177 -6.21 -2.72 0.23
CA VAL A 177 -7.42 -1.88 0.26
C VAL A 177 -8.48 -2.35 -0.75
N PRO A 178 -8.18 -2.54 -2.05
CA PRO A 178 -9.17 -3.02 -3.00
C PRO A 178 -9.63 -4.46 -2.71
N ALA A 179 -8.74 -5.32 -2.18
CA ALA A 179 -9.10 -6.67 -1.80
C ALA A 179 -10.06 -6.70 -0.60
N PHE A 180 -9.75 -5.96 0.47
CA PHE A 180 -10.65 -5.85 1.63
C PHE A 180 -12.02 -5.33 1.25
N LYS A 181 -12.09 -4.29 0.42
CA LYS A 181 -13.37 -3.73 -0.02
C LYS A 181 -14.24 -4.73 -0.82
N GLN A 182 -13.61 -5.69 -1.50
CA GLN A 182 -14.34 -6.74 -2.25
C GLN A 182 -14.73 -7.93 -1.39
N LEU A 183 -13.90 -8.29 -0.43
CA LEU A 183 -13.99 -9.53 0.32
C LEU A 183 -14.69 -9.35 1.68
N THR A 184 -14.81 -8.09 2.16
CA THR A 184 -15.32 -7.81 3.51
C THR A 184 -16.37 -6.70 3.50
N ASP A 185 -17.19 -6.65 4.55
CA ASP A 185 -18.20 -5.60 4.80
C ASP A 185 -17.70 -4.45 5.66
N VAL A 186 -16.38 -4.35 5.85
CA VAL A 186 -15.77 -3.31 6.69
C VAL A 186 -15.92 -1.93 6.05
N GLN A 187 -16.23 -0.92 6.86
CA GLN A 187 -16.28 0.48 6.42
C GLN A 187 -14.90 0.94 5.91
N MET A 188 -14.86 1.85 4.94
CA MET A 188 -13.61 2.34 4.31
C MET A 188 -12.56 2.84 5.32
N ARG A 189 -12.99 3.51 6.39
CA ARG A 189 -12.07 3.98 7.45
C ARG A 189 -11.36 2.82 8.16
N GLY A 190 -12.10 1.74 8.42
CA GLY A 190 -11.54 0.52 9.04
C GLY A 190 -10.61 -0.23 8.07
N ILE A 191 -10.96 -0.29 6.78
CA ILE A 191 -10.12 -0.90 5.74
C ILE A 191 -8.77 -0.16 5.66
N VAL A 192 -8.81 1.17 5.58
CA VAL A 192 -7.61 2.01 5.51
C VAL A 192 -6.75 1.84 6.76
N ALA A 193 -7.33 1.90 7.96
CA ALA A 193 -6.59 1.74 9.21
C ALA A 193 -5.96 0.35 9.33
N THR A 194 -6.69 -0.70 8.94
CA THR A 194 -6.19 -2.08 8.96
C THR A 194 -5.09 -2.29 7.93
N SER A 195 -5.22 -1.74 6.71
CA SER A 195 -4.17 -1.83 5.68
C SER A 195 -2.90 -1.10 6.10
N LEU A 196 -2.98 0.07 6.73
CA LEU A 196 -1.81 0.77 7.27
C LEU A 196 -1.09 -0.06 8.34
N MET A 197 -1.83 -0.75 9.19
CA MET A 197 -1.26 -1.69 10.17
C MET A 197 -0.50 -2.82 9.47
N VAL A 198 -1.09 -3.44 8.45
CA VAL A 198 -0.44 -4.52 7.68
C VAL A 198 0.81 -4.01 6.98
N ILE A 199 0.74 -2.85 6.30
CA ILE A 199 1.88 -2.21 5.64
C ILE A 199 3.01 -2.00 6.63
N SER A 200 2.72 -1.41 7.80
CA SER A 200 3.71 -1.14 8.83
C SER A 200 4.41 -2.42 9.29
N LEU A 201 3.66 -3.49 9.55
CA LEU A 201 4.21 -4.76 10.01
C LEU A 201 5.07 -5.45 8.95
N ILE A 202 4.57 -5.55 7.70
CA ILE A 202 5.32 -6.16 6.59
C ILE A 202 6.58 -5.35 6.31
N SER A 203 6.47 -4.01 6.28
CA SER A 203 7.61 -3.14 6.05
C SER A 203 8.66 -3.24 7.16
N ALA A 204 8.25 -3.35 8.42
CA ALA A 204 9.18 -3.53 9.54
C ALA A 204 10.04 -4.80 9.36
N ILE A 205 9.41 -5.91 8.96
CA ILE A 205 10.12 -7.17 8.71
C ILE A 205 11.03 -7.05 7.49
N GLY A 206 10.56 -6.44 6.41
CA GLY A 206 11.37 -6.19 5.21
C GLY A 206 12.58 -5.30 5.49
N VAL A 207 12.42 -4.29 6.34
CA VAL A 207 13.51 -3.41 6.79
C VAL A 207 14.53 -4.18 7.63
N ILE A 208 14.09 -5.02 8.56
CA ILE A 208 14.99 -5.87 9.35
C ILE A 208 15.80 -6.77 8.40
N GLY A 209 15.14 -7.40 7.42
CA GLY A 209 15.81 -8.21 6.39
C GLY A 209 16.84 -7.42 5.58
N ALA A 210 16.52 -6.19 5.19
CA ALA A 210 17.42 -5.31 4.44
C ALA A 210 18.67 -4.92 5.27
N PHE A 211 18.50 -4.64 6.57
CA PHE A 211 19.63 -4.37 7.46
C PHE A 211 20.53 -5.60 7.64
N HIS A 212 19.96 -6.80 7.77
CA HIS A 212 20.74 -8.05 7.81
C HIS A 212 21.51 -8.30 6.50
N ALA A 213 20.96 -7.85 5.37
CA ALA A 213 21.64 -7.91 4.06
C ALA A 213 22.70 -6.80 3.88
N GLY A 214 22.96 -5.97 4.91
CA GLY A 214 24.00 -4.94 4.89
C GLY A 214 23.63 -3.65 4.17
N VAL A 215 22.34 -3.42 3.88
CA VAL A 215 21.89 -2.17 3.27
C VAL A 215 22.13 -1.01 4.22
N ARG A 216 22.84 0.02 3.74
CA ARG A 216 23.04 1.28 4.47
C ARG A 216 22.14 2.36 3.90
N ILE A 217 21.46 3.09 4.78
CA ILE A 217 20.60 4.20 4.39
C ILE A 217 21.47 5.46 4.38
N ASP A 218 21.58 6.08 3.22
CA ASP A 218 22.28 7.35 3.05
C ASP A 218 21.48 8.51 3.65
N SER A 219 22.13 9.65 3.83
CA SER A 219 21.53 10.90 4.35
C SER A 219 20.32 11.37 3.53
N LEU A 220 20.33 11.13 2.20
CA LEU A 220 19.19 11.40 1.31
C LEU A 220 17.99 10.49 1.64
N GLY A 221 18.24 9.22 1.92
CA GLY A 221 17.22 8.26 2.34
C GLY A 221 16.58 8.65 3.68
N VAL A 222 17.40 9.08 4.66
CA VAL A 222 16.92 9.56 5.96
C VAL A 222 16.01 10.80 5.78
N ALA A 223 16.45 11.76 4.95
CA ALA A 223 15.65 12.96 4.66
C ALA A 223 14.31 12.60 4.03
N PHE A 224 14.27 11.63 3.09
CA PHE A 224 13.05 11.13 2.47
C PHE A 224 12.12 10.47 3.49
N ILE A 225 12.66 9.64 4.41
CA ILE A 225 11.88 8.95 5.45
C ILE A 225 11.23 9.96 6.40
N VAL A 226 12.01 10.90 6.94
CA VAL A 226 11.49 11.92 7.85
C VAL A 226 10.43 12.79 7.17
N ALA A 227 10.69 13.20 5.94
CA ALA A 227 9.77 13.99 5.14
C ALA A 227 8.45 13.22 4.86
N SER A 228 8.53 11.91 4.63
CA SER A 228 7.33 11.08 4.41
C SER A 228 6.45 10.96 5.66
N ILE A 229 7.04 10.91 6.84
CA ILE A 229 6.31 10.90 8.11
C ILE A 229 5.56 12.23 8.29
N ILE A 230 6.24 13.35 8.04
CA ILE A 230 5.64 14.69 8.13
C ILE A 230 4.49 14.80 7.12
N GLY A 231 4.71 14.38 5.87
CA GLY A 231 3.68 14.35 4.83
C GLY A 231 2.46 13.51 5.23
N MET A 232 2.68 12.35 5.84
CA MET A 232 1.61 11.48 6.34
C MET A 232 0.75 12.16 7.39
N ILE A 233 1.35 12.85 8.36
CA ILE A 233 0.63 13.56 9.42
C ILE A 233 -0.23 14.69 8.80
N ILE A 234 0.35 15.45 7.87
CA ILE A 234 -0.35 16.53 7.16
C ILE A 234 -1.50 15.94 6.33
N GLY A 235 -1.24 14.88 5.57
CA GLY A 235 -2.22 14.21 4.72
C GLY A 235 -3.43 13.71 5.50
N ARG A 236 -3.23 13.11 6.67
CA ARG A 236 -4.33 12.65 7.54
C ARG A 236 -5.21 13.80 8.04
N LYS A 237 -4.60 14.91 8.44
CA LYS A 237 -5.36 16.11 8.87
C LYS A 237 -6.15 16.72 7.71
N LEU A 238 -5.61 16.64 6.50
CA LEU A 238 -6.24 17.19 5.30
C LEU A 238 -7.30 16.26 4.70
N CYS A 239 -7.23 14.96 4.97
CA CYS A 239 -8.15 13.93 4.44
C CYS A 239 -9.63 14.25 4.72
N ALA A 240 -9.94 14.90 5.83
CA ALA A 240 -11.31 15.32 6.17
C ALA A 240 -11.86 16.42 5.25
N ARG A 241 -11.00 17.15 4.54
CA ARG A 241 -11.37 18.30 3.69
C ARG A 241 -11.38 18.01 2.20
N VAL A 242 -10.76 16.92 1.77
CA VAL A 242 -10.61 16.58 0.35
C VAL A 242 -11.67 15.55 -0.05
N PRO A 243 -12.48 15.79 -1.09
CA PRO A 243 -13.44 14.82 -1.57
C PRO A 243 -12.71 13.57 -2.10
N ALA A 244 -13.17 12.38 -1.68
CA ALA A 244 -12.54 11.10 -2.02
C ALA A 244 -12.36 10.91 -3.54
N ARG A 245 -13.28 11.45 -4.34
CA ARG A 245 -13.25 11.39 -5.80
C ARG A 245 -12.04 12.12 -6.39
N ALA A 246 -11.82 13.38 -6.00
CA ALA A 246 -10.67 14.15 -6.49
C ALA A 246 -9.35 13.45 -6.17
N LEU A 247 -9.30 12.81 -5.00
CA LEU A 247 -8.14 12.08 -4.53
C LEU A 247 -7.88 10.81 -5.36
N GLN A 248 -8.93 10.05 -5.67
CA GLN A 248 -8.83 8.83 -6.47
C GLN A 248 -8.40 9.11 -7.91
N VAL A 249 -9.02 10.12 -8.54
CA VAL A 249 -8.67 10.52 -9.92
C VAL A 249 -7.26 11.08 -9.97
N GLY A 250 -6.92 11.99 -9.05
CA GLY A 250 -5.57 12.56 -8.96
C GLY A 250 -4.50 11.49 -8.75
N PHE A 251 -4.75 10.54 -7.87
CA PHE A 251 -3.82 9.42 -7.64
C PHE A 251 -3.71 8.52 -8.88
N ALA A 252 -4.82 8.16 -9.52
CA ALA A 252 -4.81 7.32 -10.71
C ALA A 252 -4.09 8.00 -11.88
N SER A 253 -4.27 9.32 -12.08
CA SER A 253 -3.56 10.07 -13.11
C SER A 253 -2.05 10.10 -12.88
N VAL A 254 -1.62 10.35 -11.63
CA VAL A 254 -0.20 10.30 -11.27
C VAL A 254 0.39 8.92 -11.51
N CYS A 255 -0.32 7.84 -11.12
CA CYS A 255 0.11 6.46 -11.37
C CYS A 255 0.28 6.18 -12.86
N LEU A 256 -0.63 6.64 -13.72
CA LEU A 256 -0.54 6.44 -15.18
C LEU A 256 0.64 7.21 -15.79
N VAL A 257 0.83 8.47 -15.41
CA VAL A 257 1.96 9.27 -15.89
C VAL A 257 3.29 8.65 -15.49
N VAL A 258 3.41 8.25 -14.23
CA VAL A 258 4.63 7.62 -13.70
C VAL A 258 4.88 6.28 -14.38
N ALA A 259 3.85 5.45 -14.56
CA ALA A 259 3.96 4.16 -15.25
C ALA A 259 4.41 4.33 -16.70
N ALA A 260 3.81 5.28 -17.44
CA ALA A 260 4.23 5.57 -18.81
C ALA A 260 5.69 6.03 -18.88
N TYR A 261 6.11 6.91 -17.97
CA TYR A 261 7.48 7.38 -17.93
C TYR A 261 8.49 6.26 -17.57
N MET A 262 8.13 5.35 -16.65
CA MET A 262 8.97 4.20 -16.29
C MET A 262 9.14 3.24 -17.47
N VAL A 263 8.06 2.97 -18.24
CA VAL A 263 8.14 2.11 -19.42
C VAL A 263 9.02 2.72 -20.51
N LEU A 264 8.95 4.05 -20.70
CA LEU A 264 9.79 4.74 -21.69
C LEU A 264 11.29 4.72 -21.33
N ARG A 265 11.60 4.54 -20.06
CA ARG A 265 12.98 4.52 -19.54
C ARG A 265 13.56 3.11 -19.36
N ALA A 266 12.72 2.05 -19.40
CA ALA A 266 13.12 0.64 -19.31
C ALA A 266 13.65 0.11 -20.64
#